data_54703b588ca5eaf4fa1cd55c5c651f8c
#
_entry.id   54703b588ca5eaf4fa1cd55c5c651f8c
#
_cell.length_a   1.000
_cell.length_b   1.000
_cell.length_c   1.000
_cell.angle_alpha   90.00
_cell.angle_beta   90.00
_cell.angle_gamma   90.00
#
_symmetry.space_group_name_H-M   'P 1'
#
loop_
_entity.id
_entity.type
_entity.pdbx_description
1 polymer ?
#
loop_
_entity_poly.entity_id
_entity_poly.type
_entity_poly.pdbx_seq_one_letter_code
_entity_poly.pdbx_strand_id
1 'polypeptide(L)'
;DPVSKKDWIWDDVTRMRTLNTKQSQKKRQTPICPLQLDIVERLIERYSNKGELVFDPFGGIGTVPYCAIRLKRKGLSTELNYDYWKDSLSYLHEAEIEVNAPTLFDLIEAI
;
A
#
# COMPACT_ATOMS: atom_id res chain seq x y z
N ASP A 1 -15.54 -8.88 25.72
CA ASP A 1 -16.45 -7.81 25.40
C ASP A 1 -17.07 -8.06 24.05
N PRO A 2 -18.40 -7.97 23.96
CA PRO A 2 -19.00 -8.14 22.66
C PRO A 2 -18.38 -7.12 21.70
N VAL A 3 -18.11 -7.58 20.52
CA VAL A 3 -17.54 -6.88 19.40
C VAL A 3 -17.90 -5.40 19.49
N SER A 4 -16.92 -4.56 19.79
CA SER A 4 -17.17 -3.13 19.93
C SER A 4 -17.61 -2.59 18.57
N LYS A 5 -18.36 -1.50 18.55
CA LYS A 5 -18.70 -0.82 17.30
C LYS A 5 -17.46 -0.56 16.43
N LYS A 6 -16.28 -0.44 17.04
CA LYS A 6 -15.02 -0.23 16.37
C LYS A 6 -14.58 -1.40 15.49
N ASP A 7 -15.07 -2.60 15.75
CA ASP A 7 -14.73 -3.76 14.91
C ASP A 7 -15.52 -3.78 13.61
N TRP A 8 -16.67 -3.12 13.59
CA TRP A 8 -17.57 -3.06 12.44
C TRP A 8 -17.52 -1.74 11.69
N ILE A 9 -17.26 -0.66 12.42
CA ILE A 9 -17.29 0.69 11.87
C ILE A 9 -15.95 1.33 12.14
N TRP A 10 -15.20 1.59 11.08
CA TRP A 10 -13.93 2.30 11.17
C TRP A 10 -14.15 3.77 10.89
N ASP A 11 -14.08 4.57 11.94
CA ASP A 11 -14.25 6.02 11.90
C ASP A 11 -12.93 6.78 12.02
N ASP A 12 -11.81 6.04 12.10
CA ASP A 12 -10.46 6.56 12.28
C ASP A 12 -9.62 6.51 10.99
N VAL A 13 -10.25 6.33 9.84
CA VAL A 13 -9.56 6.26 8.54
C VAL A 13 -9.26 7.67 8.04
N THR A 14 -8.00 7.90 7.66
CA THR A 14 -7.57 9.17 7.07
C THR A 14 -7.99 9.21 5.60
N ARG A 15 -9.05 9.93 5.31
CA ARG A 15 -9.70 9.96 4.00
C ARG A 15 -8.74 10.33 2.86
N MET A 16 -7.85 11.30 3.09
CA MET A 16 -6.97 11.83 2.06
C MET A 16 -5.64 11.08 1.92
N ARG A 17 -5.39 10.09 2.75
CA ARG A 17 -4.16 9.31 2.69
C ARG A 17 -4.28 8.22 1.64
N THR A 18 -3.93 8.56 0.40
CA THR A 18 -4.05 7.70 -0.78
C THR A 18 -2.84 7.85 -1.71
N LEU A 19 -2.69 6.90 -2.65
CA LEU A 19 -1.66 6.96 -3.69
C LEU A 19 -2.23 7.64 -4.94
N ASN A 20 -2.21 8.95 -5.04
CA ASN A 20 -2.74 9.64 -6.21
C ASN A 20 -1.84 10.77 -6.75
N THR A 21 -0.75 11.07 -6.07
CA THR A 21 0.09 12.21 -6.38
C THR A 21 0.66 12.16 -7.80
N LYS A 22 1.11 10.98 -8.23
CA LYS A 22 1.70 10.82 -9.56
C LYS A 22 0.69 11.02 -10.68
N GLN A 23 -0.54 10.61 -10.49
CA GLN A 23 -1.61 10.83 -11.45
C GLN A 23 -1.96 12.30 -11.57
N SER A 24 -2.09 12.98 -10.44
CA SER A 24 -2.34 14.42 -10.41
C SER A 24 -1.25 15.21 -11.14
N GLN A 25 0.00 14.84 -10.95
CA GLN A 25 1.14 15.48 -11.61
C GLN A 25 1.13 15.26 -13.11
N LYS A 26 0.67 14.13 -13.59
CA LYS A 26 0.63 13.78 -15.01
C LYS A 26 -0.62 14.30 -15.72
N LYS A 27 -1.56 14.89 -15.02
CA LYS A 27 -2.83 15.42 -15.56
C LYS A 27 -3.60 14.39 -16.39
N ARG A 28 -3.61 13.14 -15.95
CA ARG A 28 -4.30 12.08 -16.68
C ARG A 28 -5.80 12.21 -16.53
N GLN A 29 -6.52 11.76 -17.58
CA GLN A 29 -7.93 12.05 -17.79
C GLN A 29 -8.90 11.47 -16.77
N THR A 30 -8.57 10.39 -16.10
CA THR A 30 -9.52 9.72 -15.23
C THR A 30 -8.99 9.76 -13.81
N PRO A 31 -9.59 10.57 -12.94
CA PRO A 31 -9.26 10.46 -11.53
C PRO A 31 -9.71 9.10 -11.05
N ILE A 32 -8.76 8.30 -10.63
CA ILE A 32 -9.06 7.12 -9.84
C ILE A 32 -9.50 7.59 -8.47
N CYS A 33 -10.44 6.86 -7.88
CA CYS A 33 -10.66 6.91 -6.45
C CYS A 33 -9.79 5.82 -5.80
N PRO A 34 -8.54 6.12 -5.45
CA PRO A 34 -7.67 5.12 -4.86
C PRO A 34 -8.16 4.75 -3.46
N LEU A 35 -7.87 3.52 -3.04
CA LEU A 35 -8.21 3.07 -1.70
C LEU A 35 -7.40 3.86 -0.67
N GLN A 36 -8.03 4.16 0.46
CA GLN A 36 -7.32 4.72 1.59
C GLN A 36 -6.29 3.72 2.13
N LEU A 37 -5.08 4.18 2.34
CA LEU A 37 -3.99 3.32 2.83
C LEU A 37 -4.31 2.70 4.18
N ASP A 38 -4.97 3.46 5.06
CA ASP A 38 -5.33 2.98 6.40
C ASP A 38 -6.21 1.72 6.35
N ILE A 39 -7.17 1.67 5.41
CA ILE A 39 -8.04 0.50 5.23
C ILE A 39 -7.24 -0.71 4.79
N VAL A 40 -6.42 -0.53 3.77
CA VAL A 40 -5.63 -1.62 3.19
C VAL A 40 -4.60 -2.14 4.19
N GLU A 41 -3.89 -1.25 4.87
CA GLU A 41 -2.92 -1.63 5.90
C GLU A 41 -3.57 -2.45 7.00
N ARG A 42 -4.73 -2.03 7.48
CA ARG A 42 -5.47 -2.72 8.54
C ARG A 42 -5.89 -4.13 8.13
N LEU A 43 -6.39 -4.28 6.90
CA LEU A 43 -6.78 -5.58 6.37
C LEU A 43 -5.58 -6.51 6.22
N ILE A 44 -4.47 -6.01 5.71
CA ILE A 44 -3.25 -6.80 5.55
C ILE A 44 -2.72 -7.27 6.90
N GLU A 45 -2.67 -6.39 7.89
CA GLU A 45 -2.21 -6.75 9.23
C GLU A 45 -3.10 -7.79 9.91
N ARG A 46 -4.42 -7.69 9.72
CA ARG A 46 -5.38 -8.59 10.35
C ARG A 46 -5.41 -9.97 9.72
N TYR A 47 -5.23 -10.05 8.40
CA TYR A 47 -5.49 -11.29 7.65
C TYR A 47 -4.24 -11.92 7.04
N SER A 48 -3.05 -11.43 7.35
CA SER A 48 -1.80 -12.02 6.88
C SER A 48 -0.70 -11.88 7.93
N ASN A 49 0.35 -12.69 7.74
CA ASN A 49 1.57 -12.61 8.53
C ASN A 49 2.71 -12.07 7.66
N LYS A 50 3.73 -11.52 8.31
CA LYS A 50 4.93 -11.06 7.60
C LYS A 50 5.53 -12.18 6.77
N GLY A 51 5.96 -11.85 5.56
CA GLY A 51 6.52 -12.81 4.61
C GLY A 51 5.50 -13.51 3.71
N GLU A 52 4.20 -13.43 4.03
CA GLU A 52 3.17 -14.03 3.20
C GLU A 52 2.89 -13.19 1.95
N LEU A 53 2.29 -13.82 0.95
CA LEU A 53 1.89 -13.17 -0.30
C LEU A 53 0.50 -12.56 -0.17
N VAL A 54 0.41 -11.27 -0.52
CA VAL A 54 -0.86 -10.54 -0.64
C VAL A 54 -1.08 -10.27 -2.12
N PHE A 55 -2.20 -10.75 -2.65
CA PHE A 55 -2.52 -10.63 -4.07
C PHE A 55 -3.80 -9.86 -4.29
N ASP A 56 -3.74 -8.89 -5.20
CA ASP A 56 -4.91 -8.12 -5.65
C ASP A 56 -5.05 -8.25 -7.17
N PRO A 57 -6.09 -8.94 -7.67
CA PRO A 57 -6.29 -9.09 -9.12
C PRO A 57 -6.76 -7.81 -9.81
N PHE A 58 -7.12 -6.77 -9.08
CA PHE A 58 -7.61 -5.49 -9.59
C PHE A 58 -6.77 -4.35 -9.02
N GLY A 59 -5.48 -4.38 -9.32
CA GLY A 59 -4.45 -3.60 -8.61
C GLY A 59 -4.57 -2.09 -8.73
N GLY A 60 -5.16 -1.58 -9.79
CA GLY A 60 -5.19 -0.14 -10.04
C GLY A 60 -3.78 0.43 -10.06
N ILE A 61 -3.56 1.47 -9.27
CA ILE A 61 -2.22 2.08 -9.12
C ILE A 61 -1.34 1.36 -8.09
N GLY A 62 -1.78 0.21 -7.59
CA GLY A 62 -0.94 -0.65 -6.75
C GLY A 62 -1.02 -0.41 -5.26
N THR A 63 -2.12 0.12 -4.76
CA THR A 63 -2.27 0.40 -3.33
C THR A 63 -2.06 -0.85 -2.46
N VAL A 64 -2.66 -1.98 -2.82
CA VAL A 64 -2.54 -3.20 -2.03
C VAL A 64 -1.11 -3.73 -2.00
N PRO A 65 -0.44 -3.99 -3.14
CA PRO A 65 0.94 -4.44 -3.09
C PRO A 65 1.89 -3.40 -2.47
N TYR A 66 1.64 -2.12 -2.65
CA TYR A 66 2.41 -1.06 -2.00
C TYR A 66 2.37 -1.19 -0.48
N CYS A 67 1.18 -1.31 0.09
CA CYS A 67 1.00 -1.50 1.54
C CYS A 67 1.59 -2.83 2.02
N ALA A 68 1.42 -3.90 1.23
CA ALA A 68 1.97 -5.21 1.57
C ALA A 68 3.48 -5.15 1.73
N ILE A 69 4.18 -4.54 0.78
CA ILE A 69 5.64 -4.39 0.83
C ILE A 69 6.06 -3.59 2.07
N ARG A 70 5.41 -2.46 2.33
CA ARG A 70 5.72 -1.62 3.49
C ARG A 70 5.50 -2.34 4.82
N LEU A 71 4.55 -3.25 4.85
CA LEU A 71 4.25 -4.08 6.03
C LEU A 71 5.02 -5.41 6.03
N LYS A 72 6.04 -5.54 5.17
CA LYS A 72 6.92 -6.71 5.08
C LYS A 72 6.23 -7.98 4.63
N ARG A 73 5.17 -7.86 3.81
CA ARG A 73 4.61 -8.96 3.05
C ARG A 73 5.11 -8.87 1.61
N LYS A 74 4.89 -9.92 0.84
CA LYS A 74 5.11 -9.90 -0.61
C LYS A 74 3.85 -9.36 -1.26
N GLY A 75 3.98 -8.43 -2.18
CA GLY A 75 2.86 -7.84 -2.89
C GLY A 75 2.83 -8.27 -4.34
N LEU A 76 1.67 -8.63 -4.84
CA LEU A 76 1.43 -8.96 -6.24
C LEU A 76 0.08 -8.40 -6.66
N SER A 77 0.02 -7.79 -7.83
CA SER A 77 -1.25 -7.36 -8.41
C SER A 77 -1.24 -7.50 -9.92
N THR A 78 -2.44 -7.51 -10.49
CA THR A 78 -2.66 -7.45 -11.93
C THR A 78 -3.53 -6.23 -12.24
N GLU A 79 -3.29 -5.61 -13.38
CA GLU A 79 -4.05 -4.45 -13.81
C GLU A 79 -4.10 -4.40 -15.34
N LEU A 80 -5.30 -4.24 -15.90
CA LEU A 80 -5.50 -4.17 -17.35
C LEU A 80 -5.21 -2.78 -17.91
N ASN A 81 -5.37 -1.73 -17.11
CA ASN A 81 -5.08 -0.37 -17.57
C ASN A 81 -3.56 -0.14 -17.53
N TYR A 82 -2.98 0.06 -18.70
CA TYR A 82 -1.53 0.22 -18.84
C TYR A 82 -0.97 1.39 -18.03
N ASP A 83 -1.67 2.51 -18.03
CA ASP A 83 -1.21 3.71 -17.32
C ASP A 83 -1.22 3.52 -15.81
N TYR A 84 -2.23 2.86 -15.29
CA TYR A 84 -2.31 2.53 -13.87
C TYR A 84 -1.24 1.54 -13.47
N TRP A 85 -1.06 0.49 -14.27
CA TRP A 85 0.00 -0.48 -14.07
C TRP A 85 1.37 0.18 -14.06
N LYS A 86 1.63 1.07 -15.00
CA LYS A 86 2.90 1.80 -15.10
C LYS A 86 3.14 2.67 -13.86
N ASP A 87 2.12 3.37 -13.39
CA ASP A 87 2.23 4.18 -12.17
C ASP A 87 2.50 3.29 -10.95
N SER A 88 1.91 2.09 -10.91
CA SER A 88 2.15 1.15 -9.82
C SER A 88 3.62 0.77 -9.69
N LEU A 89 4.35 0.62 -10.78
CA LEU A 89 5.76 0.26 -10.75
C LEU A 89 6.59 1.27 -9.94
N SER A 90 6.31 2.56 -10.09
CA SER A 90 6.97 3.61 -9.33
C SER A 90 6.67 3.52 -7.83
N TYR A 91 5.41 3.31 -7.48
CA TYR A 91 5.01 3.20 -6.09
C TYR A 91 5.62 1.97 -5.42
N LEU A 92 5.62 0.83 -6.11
CA LEU A 92 6.20 -0.39 -5.58
C LEU A 92 7.72 -0.26 -5.39
N HIS A 93 8.38 0.41 -6.31
CA HIS A 93 9.82 0.68 -6.21
C HIS A 93 10.12 1.55 -4.99
N GLU A 94 9.33 2.60 -4.77
CA GLU A 94 9.46 3.45 -3.59
C GLU A 94 9.27 2.66 -2.29
N ALA A 95 8.27 1.77 -2.25
CA ALA A 95 8.02 0.94 -1.09
C ALA A 95 9.20 0.00 -0.79
N GLU A 96 9.78 -0.60 -1.83
CA GLU A 96 10.95 -1.47 -1.69
C GLU A 96 12.16 -0.72 -1.14
N ILE A 97 12.42 0.48 -1.65
CA ILE A 97 13.51 1.32 -1.17
C ILE A 97 13.30 1.65 0.30
N GLU A 98 12.11 2.06 0.68
CA GLU A 98 11.78 2.44 2.06
C GLU A 98 11.98 1.28 3.03
N VAL A 99 11.51 0.08 2.67
CA VAL A 99 11.61 -1.10 3.52
C VAL A 99 13.05 -1.59 3.66
N ASN A 100 13.85 -1.46 2.60
CA ASN A 100 15.23 -1.93 2.58
C ASN A 100 16.24 -0.86 3.03
N ALA A 101 15.78 0.36 3.32
CA ALA A 101 16.66 1.41 3.81
C ALA A 101 17.23 1.02 5.18
N PRO A 102 18.55 1.22 5.39
CA PRO A 102 19.17 0.91 6.68
C PRO A 102 18.62 1.83 7.77
N THR A 103 18.35 1.27 8.93
CA THR A 103 18.01 2.05 10.12
C THR A 103 19.26 2.69 10.73
N LEU A 104 19.07 3.64 11.64
CA LEU A 104 20.18 4.20 12.39
C LEU A 104 20.95 3.12 13.18
N PHE A 105 20.23 2.13 13.73
CA PHE A 105 20.84 1.02 14.45
C PHE A 105 21.73 0.16 13.53
N ASP A 106 21.25 -0.12 12.32
CA ASP A 106 22.04 -0.86 11.33
C ASP A 106 23.35 -0.13 10.99
N LEU A 107 23.29 1.19 10.84
CA LEU A 107 24.47 2.02 10.55
C LEU A 107 25.45 2.04 11.75
N ILE A 108 24.94 2.09 12.96
CA ILE A 108 25.77 2.06 14.17
C ILE A 108 26.48 0.71 14.31
N GLU A 109 25.78 -0.40 14.07
CA GLU A 109 26.35 -1.75 14.15
C GLU A 109 27.42 -2.00 13.08
N ALA A 110 27.35 -1.30 11.95
CA ALA A 110 28.35 -1.41 10.88
C ALA A 110 29.68 -0.70 11.19
N ILE A 111 29.73 0.12 12.22
CA ILE A 111 30.94 0.79 12.67
C ILE A 111 31.70 -0.12 13.63
#